data_76c8983975a649c19fd88af08a509447
#
_entry.id   76c8983975a649c19fd88af08a509447
#
_cell.length_a   1.000
_cell.length_b   1.000
_cell.length_c   1.000
_cell.angle_alpha   90.00
_cell.angle_beta   90.00
_cell.angle_gamma   90.00
#
_symmetry.space_group_name_H-M   'P 1'
#
loop_
_entity.id
_entity.type
_entity.pdbx_description
1 polymer ?
#
loop_
_entity_poly.entity_id
_entity_poly.type
_entity_poly.pdbx_seq_one_letter_code
_entity_poly.pdbx_strand_id
1 'polypeptide(L)'
;MYSLDAALLRQVVYGTLRLGIYFNLTEWIKVNKNEGKSLSVLQLAGASLIAGSLGSFVGNPCDLALVRMQADSTLPEAERRGYKNVGDAITKIVSQEGVTALWRGAVPTMTRAVSLNMSMLVSYDKAKEFATKSLGATASPTTINFGSSMIAAVATAIGSLPFDNIKTKMQKQRANAAGVMPYENMLDCIKKSMAKEGVTGFWAGLPTYYFRVGPHAIITLMAAEQYRKWLGVGKK
;
A
#
# COMPACT_ATOMS: atom_id res chain seq x y z
N MET A 1 -7.20 -17.93 12.36
CA MET A 1 -6.21 -17.51 13.37
C MET A 1 -4.84 -17.26 12.77
N TYR A 2 -4.31 -18.12 11.94
CA TYR A 2 -2.96 -18.02 11.35
C TYR A 2 -2.69 -16.77 10.46
N SER A 3 -3.73 -16.14 9.92
CA SER A 3 -3.56 -14.91 9.12
C SER A 3 -3.32 -13.65 9.97
N LEU A 4 -3.66 -13.67 11.26
CA LEU A 4 -3.47 -12.54 12.16
C LEU A 4 -1.98 -12.38 12.51
N ASP A 5 -1.32 -13.50 12.83
CA ASP A 5 0.11 -13.51 13.16
C ASP A 5 0.94 -13.00 11.97
N ALA A 6 0.58 -13.44 10.77
CA ALA A 6 1.21 -12.98 9.54
C ALA A 6 0.98 -11.47 9.30
N ALA A 7 -0.22 -10.98 9.57
CA ALA A 7 -0.54 -9.56 9.43
C ALA A 7 0.20 -8.69 10.46
N LEU A 8 0.31 -9.16 11.71
CA LEU A 8 1.06 -8.48 12.76
C LEU A 8 2.56 -8.44 12.44
N LEU A 9 3.14 -9.59 12.06
CA LEU A 9 4.56 -9.67 11.68
C LEU A 9 4.87 -8.72 10.52
N ARG A 10 4.03 -8.75 9.48
CA ARG A 10 4.13 -7.82 8.36
C ARG A 10 4.11 -6.37 8.83
N GLN A 11 3.17 -6.00 9.69
CA GLN A 11 3.01 -4.63 10.16
C GLN A 11 4.23 -4.17 10.97
N VAL A 12 4.76 -5.03 11.83
CA VAL A 12 5.97 -4.75 12.60
C VAL A 12 7.17 -4.59 11.67
N VAL A 13 7.45 -5.57 10.83
CA VAL A 13 8.62 -5.55 9.93
C VAL A 13 8.54 -4.38 8.95
N TYR A 14 7.44 -4.27 8.23
CA TYR A 14 7.26 -3.22 7.22
C TYR A 14 7.19 -1.83 7.86
N GLY A 15 6.42 -1.68 8.95
CA GLY A 15 6.25 -0.40 9.63
C GLY A 15 7.55 0.11 10.24
N THR A 16 8.27 -0.74 10.96
CA THR A 16 9.55 -0.38 11.59
C THR A 16 10.62 -0.02 10.55
N LEU A 17 10.76 -0.84 9.51
CA LEU A 17 11.73 -0.57 8.45
C LEU A 17 11.40 0.73 7.69
N ARG A 18 10.15 0.91 7.30
CA ARG A 18 9.71 2.11 6.59
C ARG A 18 9.95 3.37 7.42
N LEU A 19 9.54 3.37 8.69
CA LEU A 19 9.72 4.50 9.58
C LEU A 19 11.19 4.74 9.89
N GLY A 20 11.96 3.69 10.19
CA GLY A 20 13.40 3.79 10.46
C GLY A 20 14.16 4.38 9.28
N ILE A 21 13.93 3.89 8.06
CA ILE A 21 14.56 4.43 6.84
C ILE A 21 14.11 5.88 6.61
N TYR A 22 12.82 6.19 6.80
CA TYR A 22 12.29 7.52 6.60
C TYR A 22 12.92 8.52 7.58
N PHE A 23 12.98 8.22 8.86
CA PHE A 23 13.57 9.10 9.86
C PHE A 23 15.07 9.31 9.62
N ASN A 24 15.82 8.24 9.38
CA ASN A 24 17.25 8.36 9.09
C ASN A 24 17.52 9.18 7.84
N LEU A 25 16.72 8.96 6.77
CA LEU A 25 16.90 9.68 5.52
C LEU A 25 16.53 11.16 5.63
N THR A 26 15.45 11.48 6.34
CA THR A 26 15.03 12.86 6.58
C THR A 26 16.03 13.61 7.48
N GLU A 27 16.54 12.96 8.50
CA GLU A 27 17.61 13.52 9.35
C GLU A 27 18.88 13.78 8.54
N TRP A 28 19.31 12.81 7.75
CA TRP A 28 20.48 12.94 6.87
C TRP A 28 20.34 14.12 5.87
N ILE A 29 19.17 14.25 5.23
CA ILE A 29 18.91 15.37 4.30
C ILE A 29 18.92 16.70 5.05
N LYS A 30 18.32 16.74 6.24
CA LYS A 30 18.27 17.94 7.09
C LYS A 30 19.66 18.43 7.47
N VAL A 31 20.51 17.51 7.89
CA VAL A 31 21.88 17.85 8.34
C VAL A 31 22.78 18.22 7.15
N ASN A 32 22.78 17.38 6.09
CA ASN A 32 23.79 17.51 5.02
C ASN A 32 23.38 18.45 3.89
N LYS A 33 22.07 18.65 3.64
CA LYS A 33 21.59 19.48 2.53
C LYS A 33 20.91 20.77 2.94
N ASN A 34 20.27 20.80 4.09
CA ASN A 34 19.46 21.94 4.52
C ASN A 34 20.03 22.70 5.71
N GLU A 35 21.27 22.46 6.11
CA GLU A 35 21.93 23.16 7.25
C GLU A 35 21.05 23.23 8.50
N GLY A 36 20.30 22.16 8.79
CA GLY A 36 19.41 22.10 9.96
C GLY A 36 18.02 22.74 9.74
N LYS A 37 17.74 23.35 8.59
CA LYS A 37 16.42 23.93 8.27
C LYS A 37 15.37 22.86 7.99
N SER A 38 14.10 23.25 8.05
CA SER A 38 12.97 22.35 7.72
C SER A 38 13.06 21.85 6.28
N LEU A 39 12.68 20.58 6.07
CA LEU A 39 12.67 19.97 4.74
C LEU A 39 11.51 20.51 3.89
N SER A 40 11.77 20.69 2.61
CA SER A 40 10.74 20.98 1.61
C SER A 40 9.78 19.80 1.46
N VAL A 41 8.54 20.06 1.07
CA VAL A 41 7.53 19.04 0.78
C VAL A 41 8.04 18.02 -0.26
N LEU A 42 8.79 18.48 -1.25
CA LEU A 42 9.39 17.61 -2.27
C LEU A 42 10.45 16.67 -1.70
N GLN A 43 11.28 17.14 -0.75
CA GLN A 43 12.28 16.34 -0.06
C GLN A 43 11.62 15.28 0.85
N LEU A 44 10.57 15.66 1.56
CA LEU A 44 9.77 14.73 2.38
C LEU A 44 9.09 13.66 1.50
N ALA A 45 8.52 14.06 0.36
CA ALA A 45 7.94 13.13 -0.60
C ALA A 45 8.98 12.16 -1.16
N GLY A 46 10.15 12.66 -1.57
CA GLY A 46 11.27 11.83 -2.03
C GLY A 46 11.76 10.85 -0.98
N ALA A 47 11.96 11.31 0.25
CA ALA A 47 12.33 10.45 1.38
C ALA A 47 11.27 9.36 1.66
N SER A 48 9.98 9.72 1.58
CA SER A 48 8.87 8.76 1.73
C SER A 48 8.84 7.71 0.62
N LEU A 49 9.13 8.11 -0.63
CA LEU A 49 9.19 7.20 -1.77
C LEU A 49 10.34 6.19 -1.62
N ILE A 50 11.53 6.66 -1.24
CA ILE A 50 12.69 5.81 -1.02
C ILE A 50 12.44 4.86 0.15
N ALA A 51 12.00 5.38 1.29
CA ALA A 51 11.71 4.58 2.48
C ALA A 51 10.59 3.55 2.22
N GLY A 52 9.54 3.95 1.48
CA GLY A 52 8.46 3.06 1.08
C GLY A 52 8.90 1.97 0.13
N SER A 53 9.76 2.29 -0.85
CA SER A 53 10.28 1.33 -1.81
C SER A 53 11.23 0.31 -1.16
N LEU A 54 12.19 0.77 -0.37
CA LEU A 54 13.12 -0.10 0.35
C LEU A 54 12.41 -0.95 1.40
N GLY A 55 11.50 -0.34 2.18
CA GLY A 55 10.67 -1.07 3.14
C GLY A 55 9.81 -2.13 2.46
N SER A 56 9.24 -1.83 1.29
CA SER A 56 8.47 -2.80 0.51
C SER A 56 9.35 -3.94 -0.04
N PHE A 57 10.55 -3.64 -0.47
CA PHE A 57 11.47 -4.65 -0.99
C PHE A 57 11.88 -5.66 0.10
N VAL A 58 12.29 -5.16 1.27
CA VAL A 58 12.67 -6.00 2.42
C VAL A 58 11.47 -6.70 3.03
N GLY A 59 10.30 -6.05 3.07
CA GLY A 59 9.06 -6.62 3.60
C GLY A 59 8.34 -7.58 2.64
N ASN A 60 8.74 -7.66 1.37
CA ASN A 60 8.04 -8.46 0.35
C ASN A 60 7.93 -9.96 0.68
N PRO A 61 8.91 -10.65 1.27
CA PRO A 61 8.75 -12.03 1.71
C PRO A 61 7.58 -12.24 2.67
N CYS A 62 7.43 -11.35 3.65
CA CYS A 62 6.32 -11.41 4.60
C CYS A 62 4.97 -11.08 3.92
N ASP A 63 4.97 -10.10 3.02
CA ASP A 63 3.79 -9.74 2.22
C ASP A 63 3.32 -10.92 1.37
N LEU A 64 4.24 -11.59 0.67
CA LEU A 64 3.93 -12.73 -0.18
C LEU A 64 3.37 -13.90 0.63
N ALA A 65 4.02 -14.24 1.76
CA ALA A 65 3.55 -15.27 2.66
C ALA A 65 2.12 -14.98 3.15
N LEU A 66 1.87 -13.75 3.62
CA LEU A 66 0.55 -13.32 4.07
C LEU A 66 -0.52 -13.46 2.97
N VAL A 67 -0.24 -12.95 1.78
CA VAL A 67 -1.20 -12.99 0.65
C VAL A 67 -1.50 -14.43 0.24
N ARG A 68 -0.48 -15.31 0.24
CA ARG A 68 -0.68 -16.74 -0.07
C ARG A 68 -1.43 -17.47 1.02
N MET A 69 -1.17 -17.21 2.29
CA MET A 69 -1.92 -17.78 3.41
C MET A 69 -3.39 -17.34 3.39
N GLN A 70 -3.66 -16.06 3.09
CA GLN A 70 -5.02 -15.56 2.93
C GLN A 70 -5.72 -16.18 1.73
N ALA A 71 -5.05 -16.30 0.60
CA ALA A 71 -5.61 -16.96 -0.58
C ALA A 71 -5.87 -18.45 -0.33
N ASP A 72 -4.99 -19.13 0.40
CA ASP A 72 -5.12 -20.54 0.75
C ASP A 72 -6.34 -20.80 1.64
N SER A 73 -6.63 -19.89 2.56
CA SER A 73 -7.79 -19.99 3.46
C SER A 73 -9.14 -19.91 2.74
N THR A 74 -9.18 -19.34 1.53
CA THR A 74 -10.42 -19.21 0.74
C THR A 74 -10.67 -20.40 -0.19
N LEU A 75 -9.75 -21.36 -0.26
CA LEU A 75 -9.85 -22.52 -1.13
C LEU A 75 -10.51 -23.71 -0.45
N PRO A 76 -11.12 -24.62 -1.22
CA PRO A 76 -11.56 -25.92 -0.74
C PRO A 76 -10.39 -26.69 -0.10
N GLU A 77 -10.68 -27.52 0.91
CA GLU A 77 -9.64 -28.22 1.68
C GLU A 77 -8.69 -29.07 0.81
N ALA A 78 -9.20 -29.67 -0.25
CA ALA A 78 -8.42 -30.49 -1.18
C ALA A 78 -7.35 -29.70 -1.97
N GLU A 79 -7.54 -28.40 -2.13
CA GLU A 79 -6.63 -27.54 -2.89
C GLU A 79 -5.72 -26.66 -2.01
N ARG A 80 -5.85 -26.75 -0.68
CA ARG A 80 -5.06 -25.97 0.27
C ARG A 80 -3.62 -26.48 0.33
N ARG A 81 -2.69 -25.53 0.35
CA ARG A 81 -1.27 -25.84 0.61
C ARG A 81 -0.98 -26.11 2.09
N GLY A 82 -1.93 -25.80 2.98
CA GLY A 82 -1.86 -26.10 4.40
C GLY A 82 -0.72 -25.39 5.12
N TYR A 83 -0.61 -24.07 4.95
CA TYR A 83 0.38 -23.27 5.66
C TYR A 83 0.04 -23.18 7.15
N LYS A 84 0.97 -23.60 8.02
CA LYS A 84 0.79 -23.56 9.47
C LYS A 84 1.09 -22.19 10.07
N ASN A 85 2.15 -21.54 9.61
CA ASN A 85 2.57 -20.21 10.04
C ASN A 85 3.38 -19.52 8.91
N VAL A 86 3.80 -18.27 9.14
CA VAL A 86 4.57 -17.48 8.16
C VAL A 86 5.91 -18.14 7.81
N GLY A 87 6.61 -18.69 8.81
CA GLY A 87 7.88 -19.40 8.60
C GLY A 87 7.70 -20.65 7.73
N ASP A 88 6.67 -21.45 7.99
CA ASP A 88 6.31 -22.63 7.16
C ASP A 88 5.96 -22.20 5.73
N ALA A 89 5.21 -21.11 5.58
CA ALA A 89 4.87 -20.56 4.26
C ALA A 89 6.12 -20.12 3.49
N ILE A 90 7.03 -19.37 4.11
CA ILE A 90 8.29 -18.94 3.50
C ILE A 90 9.14 -20.15 3.12
N THR A 91 9.31 -21.11 4.02
CA THR A 91 10.10 -22.34 3.78
C THR A 91 9.53 -23.15 2.62
N LYS A 92 8.22 -23.36 2.58
CA LYS A 92 7.55 -24.06 1.47
C LYS A 92 7.68 -23.32 0.15
N ILE A 93 7.58 -21.97 0.15
CA ILE A 93 7.78 -21.16 -1.06
C ILE A 93 9.23 -21.30 -1.56
N VAL A 94 10.20 -21.21 -0.68
CA VAL A 94 11.62 -21.33 -1.05
C VAL A 94 11.94 -22.72 -1.58
N SER A 95 11.43 -23.78 -0.94
CA SER A 95 11.69 -25.16 -1.35
C SER A 95 11.02 -25.54 -2.68
N GLN A 96 9.84 -24.99 -2.97
CA GLN A 96 9.06 -25.33 -4.17
C GLN A 96 9.35 -24.41 -5.36
N GLU A 97 9.59 -23.14 -5.12
CA GLU A 97 9.66 -22.11 -6.17
C GLU A 97 11.02 -21.36 -6.20
N GLY A 98 11.90 -21.64 -5.24
CA GLY A 98 13.22 -21.01 -5.09
C GLY A 98 13.16 -19.68 -4.33
N VAL A 99 14.35 -19.21 -3.91
CA VAL A 99 14.50 -18.00 -3.06
C VAL A 99 14.00 -16.74 -3.79
N THR A 100 14.25 -16.63 -5.09
CA THR A 100 13.84 -15.48 -5.92
C THR A 100 12.32 -15.31 -5.97
N ALA A 101 11.56 -16.38 -5.75
CA ALA A 101 10.10 -16.33 -5.69
C ALA A 101 9.56 -15.42 -4.58
N LEU A 102 10.32 -15.22 -3.49
CA LEU A 102 9.96 -14.32 -2.40
C LEU A 102 9.84 -12.86 -2.81
N TRP A 103 10.50 -12.45 -3.89
CA TRP A 103 10.41 -11.09 -4.46
C TRP A 103 9.44 -10.99 -5.63
N ARG A 104 8.69 -12.06 -5.92
CA ARG A 104 7.61 -12.00 -6.90
C ARG A 104 6.55 -11.01 -6.45
N GLY A 105 6.33 -10.00 -7.28
CA GLY A 105 5.42 -8.91 -6.94
C GLY A 105 6.09 -7.73 -6.20
N ALA A 106 7.40 -7.74 -5.97
CA ALA A 106 8.11 -6.58 -5.41
C ALA A 106 7.98 -5.36 -6.33
N VAL A 107 8.24 -5.53 -7.64
CA VAL A 107 8.11 -4.45 -8.63
C VAL A 107 6.70 -3.85 -8.64
N PRO A 108 5.60 -4.62 -8.79
CA PRO A 108 4.25 -4.07 -8.68
C PRO A 108 3.99 -3.39 -7.34
N THR A 109 4.54 -3.90 -6.23
CA THR A 109 4.38 -3.30 -4.91
C THR A 109 5.06 -1.93 -4.82
N MET A 110 6.28 -1.82 -5.34
CA MET A 110 7.02 -0.55 -5.39
C MET A 110 6.34 0.45 -6.33
N THR A 111 5.95 0.02 -7.53
CA THR A 111 5.22 0.85 -8.50
C THR A 111 3.90 1.36 -7.92
N ARG A 112 3.17 0.51 -7.21
CA ARG A 112 1.97 0.90 -6.48
C ARG A 112 2.27 1.97 -5.43
N ALA A 113 3.32 1.80 -4.62
CA ALA A 113 3.67 2.78 -3.59
C ALA A 113 4.02 4.14 -4.19
N VAL A 114 4.77 4.16 -5.28
CA VAL A 114 5.08 5.39 -6.04
C VAL A 114 3.81 6.03 -6.59
N SER A 115 2.98 5.26 -7.28
CA SER A 115 1.72 5.72 -7.88
C SER A 115 0.76 6.30 -6.84
N LEU A 116 0.62 5.63 -5.69
CA LEU A 116 -0.24 6.07 -4.60
C LEU A 116 0.25 7.40 -4.01
N ASN A 117 1.54 7.53 -3.74
CA ASN A 117 2.10 8.78 -3.21
C ASN A 117 2.00 9.94 -4.21
N MET A 118 2.30 9.69 -5.49
CA MET A 118 2.17 10.70 -6.55
C MET A 118 0.71 11.12 -6.73
N SER A 119 -0.20 10.17 -6.84
CA SER A 119 -1.63 10.45 -6.98
C SER A 119 -2.17 11.22 -5.78
N MET A 120 -1.77 10.83 -4.56
CA MET A 120 -2.18 11.52 -3.34
C MET A 120 -1.69 12.97 -3.32
N LEU A 121 -0.42 13.21 -3.63
CA LEU A 121 0.17 14.56 -3.59
C LEU A 121 -0.52 15.48 -4.60
N VAL A 122 -0.59 15.05 -5.87
CA VAL A 122 -1.20 15.84 -6.95
C VAL A 122 -2.70 16.06 -6.70
N SER A 123 -3.41 15.01 -6.27
CA SER A 123 -4.85 15.10 -6.03
C SER A 123 -5.18 15.98 -4.83
N TYR A 124 -4.37 15.93 -3.78
CA TYR A 124 -4.59 16.77 -2.60
C TYR A 124 -4.39 18.25 -2.90
N ASP A 125 -3.33 18.61 -3.63
CA ASP A 125 -3.06 20.01 -4.00
C ASP A 125 -4.19 20.57 -4.89
N LYS A 126 -4.61 19.81 -5.90
CA LYS A 126 -5.71 20.19 -6.78
C LYS A 126 -7.06 20.25 -6.06
N ALA A 127 -7.33 19.28 -5.19
CA ALA A 127 -8.56 19.25 -4.38
C ALA A 127 -8.61 20.42 -3.40
N LYS A 128 -7.47 20.80 -2.81
CA LYS A 128 -7.39 21.95 -1.91
C LYS A 128 -7.61 23.25 -2.67
N GLU A 129 -7.01 23.43 -3.85
CA GLU A 129 -7.24 24.58 -4.72
C GLU A 129 -8.73 24.69 -5.11
N PHE A 130 -9.34 23.60 -5.53
CA PHE A 130 -10.75 23.52 -5.89
C PHE A 130 -11.66 23.83 -4.69
N ALA A 131 -11.40 23.22 -3.54
CA ALA A 131 -12.20 23.45 -2.32
C ALA A 131 -12.11 24.91 -1.85
N THR A 132 -10.91 25.52 -1.92
CA THR A 132 -10.72 26.93 -1.55
C THR A 132 -11.49 27.85 -2.49
N LYS A 133 -11.49 27.55 -3.79
CA LYS A 133 -12.25 28.33 -4.79
C LYS A 133 -13.77 28.17 -4.64
N SER A 134 -14.24 26.95 -4.35
CA SER A 134 -15.68 26.63 -4.32
C SER A 134 -16.36 27.02 -3.01
N LEU A 135 -15.68 26.85 -1.87
CA LEU A 135 -16.23 27.15 -0.54
C LEU A 135 -16.00 28.60 -0.08
N GLY A 136 -15.18 29.36 -0.80
CA GLY A 136 -14.86 30.74 -0.50
C GLY A 136 -14.05 30.92 0.79
N ALA A 137 -13.66 32.17 1.06
CA ALA A 137 -12.85 32.55 2.24
C ALA A 137 -13.58 32.39 3.58
N THR A 138 -14.88 32.06 3.56
CA THR A 138 -15.74 31.96 4.76
C THR A 138 -15.71 30.57 5.41
N ALA A 139 -15.19 29.54 4.72
CA ALA A 139 -15.17 28.21 5.28
C ALA A 139 -13.97 28.01 6.24
N SER A 140 -14.22 27.33 7.34
CA SER A 140 -13.19 26.97 8.31
C SER A 140 -12.05 26.17 7.62
N PRO A 141 -10.77 26.43 7.97
CA PRO A 141 -9.64 25.66 7.44
C PRO A 141 -9.79 24.14 7.61
N THR A 142 -10.45 23.71 8.68
CA THR A 142 -10.74 22.31 8.97
C THR A 142 -11.70 21.70 7.95
N THR A 143 -12.74 22.45 7.55
CA THR A 143 -13.72 21.99 6.56
C THR A 143 -13.09 21.87 5.17
N ILE A 144 -12.25 22.85 4.78
CA ILE A 144 -11.50 22.80 3.51
C ILE A 144 -10.56 21.61 3.48
N ASN A 145 -9.80 21.38 4.54
CA ASN A 145 -8.87 20.26 4.62
C ASN A 145 -9.60 18.90 4.61
N PHE A 146 -10.74 18.79 5.28
CA PHE A 146 -11.54 17.57 5.28
C PHE A 146 -12.12 17.28 3.89
N GLY A 147 -12.76 18.26 3.27
CA GLY A 147 -13.30 18.12 1.91
C GLY A 147 -12.23 17.81 0.87
N SER A 148 -11.08 18.49 0.94
CA SER A 148 -9.94 18.22 0.07
C SER A 148 -9.39 16.80 0.26
N SER A 149 -9.30 16.33 1.49
CA SER A 149 -8.85 14.96 1.80
C SER A 149 -9.81 13.90 1.26
N MET A 150 -11.11 14.12 1.33
CA MET A 150 -12.12 13.21 0.77
C MET A 150 -12.00 13.10 -0.76
N ILE A 151 -11.88 14.23 -1.45
CA ILE A 151 -11.70 14.26 -2.91
C ILE A 151 -10.37 13.61 -3.31
N ALA A 152 -9.29 13.96 -2.60
CA ALA A 152 -7.98 13.37 -2.83
C ALA A 152 -7.96 11.85 -2.61
N ALA A 153 -8.68 11.35 -1.61
CA ALA A 153 -8.77 9.91 -1.33
C ALA A 153 -9.44 9.14 -2.48
N VAL A 154 -10.54 9.69 -3.04
CA VAL A 154 -11.22 9.08 -4.19
C VAL A 154 -10.32 9.08 -5.43
N ALA A 155 -9.69 10.22 -5.74
CA ALA A 155 -8.79 10.33 -6.87
C ALA A 155 -7.57 9.42 -6.74
N THR A 156 -7.00 9.33 -5.52
CA THR A 156 -5.90 8.42 -5.22
C THR A 156 -6.32 6.95 -5.38
N ALA A 157 -7.52 6.59 -4.94
CA ALA A 157 -8.06 5.24 -5.12
C ALA A 157 -8.17 4.88 -6.60
N ILE A 158 -8.72 5.78 -7.43
CA ILE A 158 -8.83 5.56 -8.87
C ILE A 158 -7.45 5.36 -9.51
N GLY A 159 -6.46 6.16 -9.14
CA GLY A 159 -5.10 6.07 -9.67
C GLY A 159 -4.31 4.85 -9.18
N SER A 160 -4.56 4.35 -7.97
CA SER A 160 -3.80 3.23 -7.39
C SER A 160 -4.39 1.85 -7.72
N LEU A 161 -5.69 1.75 -7.98
CA LEU A 161 -6.39 0.48 -8.21
C LEU A 161 -5.79 -0.40 -9.32
N PRO A 162 -5.39 0.13 -10.49
CA PRO A 162 -4.77 -0.69 -11.52
C PRO A 162 -3.53 -1.42 -11.02
N PHE A 163 -2.69 -0.72 -10.24
CA PHE A 163 -1.46 -1.30 -9.68
C PHE A 163 -1.76 -2.28 -8.55
N ASP A 164 -2.80 -2.03 -7.74
CA ASP A 164 -3.27 -2.95 -6.70
C ASP A 164 -3.77 -4.27 -7.31
N ASN A 165 -4.51 -4.21 -8.40
CA ASN A 165 -5.00 -5.39 -9.11
C ASN A 165 -3.86 -6.20 -9.71
N ILE A 166 -2.90 -5.55 -10.38
CA ILE A 166 -1.71 -6.22 -10.94
C ILE A 166 -0.89 -6.88 -9.82
N LYS A 167 -0.60 -6.14 -8.74
CA LYS A 167 0.10 -6.68 -7.57
C LYS A 167 -0.59 -7.94 -7.05
N THR A 168 -1.90 -7.87 -6.85
CA THR A 168 -2.69 -8.97 -6.27
C THR A 168 -2.69 -10.19 -7.18
N LYS A 169 -2.83 -10.01 -8.50
CA LYS A 169 -2.77 -11.09 -9.48
C LYS A 169 -1.41 -11.77 -9.48
N MET A 170 -0.32 -10.99 -9.46
CA MET A 170 1.04 -11.55 -9.43
C MET A 170 1.37 -12.26 -8.12
N GLN A 171 0.88 -11.77 -6.99
CA GLN A 171 1.14 -12.39 -5.68
C GLN A 171 0.29 -13.65 -5.46
N LYS A 172 -0.95 -13.67 -5.96
CA LYS A 172 -1.87 -14.81 -5.81
C LYS A 172 -1.66 -15.91 -6.85
N GLN A 173 -0.92 -15.66 -7.93
CA GLN A 173 -0.73 -16.63 -9.00
C GLN A 173 -0.16 -17.96 -8.50
N ARG A 174 -0.56 -19.03 -9.15
CA ARG A 174 -0.10 -20.40 -8.90
C ARG A 174 0.44 -21.00 -10.19
N ALA A 175 1.41 -21.88 -10.07
CA ALA A 175 1.84 -22.69 -11.20
C ALA A 175 0.70 -23.62 -11.65
N ASN A 176 0.50 -23.72 -12.95
CA ASN A 176 -0.44 -24.67 -13.55
C ASN A 176 0.06 -26.11 -13.32
N ALA A 177 -0.73 -27.10 -13.67
CA ALA A 177 -0.36 -28.51 -13.57
C ALA A 177 0.97 -28.86 -14.29
N ALA A 178 1.38 -28.05 -15.28
CA ALA A 178 2.65 -28.13 -15.98
C ALA A 178 3.81 -27.36 -15.31
N GLY A 179 3.63 -26.82 -14.10
CA GLY A 179 4.64 -26.03 -13.39
C GLY A 179 4.86 -24.60 -13.92
N VAL A 180 4.09 -24.18 -14.93
CA VAL A 180 4.25 -22.87 -15.56
C VAL A 180 3.41 -21.83 -14.84
N MET A 181 4.03 -20.66 -14.52
CA MET A 181 3.33 -19.53 -13.93
C MET A 181 2.48 -18.79 -14.99
N PRO A 182 1.26 -18.37 -14.65
CA PRO A 182 0.38 -17.62 -15.56
C PRO A 182 1.00 -16.31 -16.05
N TYR A 183 1.75 -15.63 -15.18
CA TYR A 183 2.39 -14.34 -15.46
C TYR A 183 3.87 -14.40 -15.16
N GLU A 184 4.71 -14.09 -16.14
CA GLU A 184 6.18 -14.04 -15.98
C GLU A 184 6.61 -12.70 -15.37
N ASN A 185 6.05 -11.60 -15.88
CA ASN A 185 6.42 -10.24 -15.53
C ASN A 185 5.18 -9.36 -15.36
N MET A 186 5.38 -8.17 -14.77
CA MET A 186 4.33 -7.16 -14.63
C MET A 186 3.71 -6.76 -15.97
N LEU A 187 4.52 -6.58 -17.02
CA LEU A 187 4.05 -6.22 -18.36
C LEU A 187 3.23 -7.35 -19.00
N ASP A 188 3.63 -8.60 -18.81
CA ASP A 188 2.88 -9.77 -19.26
C ASP A 188 1.53 -9.87 -18.53
N CYS A 189 1.51 -9.63 -17.23
CA CYS A 189 0.28 -9.55 -16.45
C CYS A 189 -0.66 -8.47 -16.97
N ILE A 190 -0.16 -7.28 -17.30
CA ILE A 190 -0.96 -6.18 -17.87
C ILE A 190 -1.55 -6.61 -19.23
N LYS A 191 -0.71 -7.10 -20.14
CA LYS A 191 -1.16 -7.52 -21.50
C LYS A 191 -2.22 -8.61 -21.43
N LYS A 192 -1.98 -9.66 -20.65
CA LYS A 192 -2.92 -10.77 -20.50
C LYS A 192 -4.22 -10.35 -19.80
N SER A 193 -4.12 -9.47 -18.81
CA SER A 193 -5.32 -8.92 -18.14
C SER A 193 -6.13 -8.00 -19.06
N MET A 194 -5.47 -7.15 -19.86
CA MET A 194 -6.14 -6.34 -20.88
C MET A 194 -6.86 -7.19 -21.91
N ALA A 195 -6.22 -8.25 -22.39
CA ALA A 195 -6.81 -9.16 -23.37
C ALA A 195 -8.01 -9.93 -22.81
N LYS A 196 -7.96 -10.31 -21.52
CA LYS A 196 -8.99 -11.16 -20.89
C LYS A 196 -10.16 -10.37 -20.30
N GLU A 197 -9.88 -9.28 -19.62
CA GLU A 197 -10.85 -8.53 -18.80
C GLU A 197 -11.14 -7.12 -19.34
N GLY A 198 -10.38 -6.71 -20.35
CA GLY A 198 -10.46 -5.35 -20.90
C GLY A 198 -9.88 -4.30 -19.94
N VAL A 199 -9.97 -3.03 -20.36
CA VAL A 199 -9.44 -1.90 -19.59
C VAL A 199 -10.18 -1.73 -18.26
N THR A 200 -11.50 -1.93 -18.27
CA THR A 200 -12.36 -1.81 -17.08
C THR A 200 -12.04 -2.82 -15.99
N GLY A 201 -11.46 -3.97 -16.35
CA GLY A 201 -11.01 -5.01 -15.40
C GLY A 201 -9.99 -4.53 -14.39
N PHE A 202 -9.19 -3.49 -14.72
CA PHE A 202 -8.23 -2.91 -13.78
C PHE A 202 -8.90 -2.15 -12.64
N TRP A 203 -10.12 -1.66 -12.82
CA TRP A 203 -10.94 -1.03 -11.79
C TRP A 203 -11.98 -1.97 -11.18
N ALA A 204 -11.93 -3.26 -11.52
CA ALA A 204 -12.75 -4.26 -10.88
C ALA A 204 -12.48 -4.26 -9.36
N GLY A 205 -13.55 -4.11 -8.56
CA GLY A 205 -13.43 -4.00 -7.11
C GLY A 205 -13.36 -2.58 -6.54
N LEU A 206 -13.50 -1.53 -7.36
CA LEU A 206 -13.59 -0.14 -6.89
C LEU A 206 -14.64 0.04 -5.77
N PRO A 207 -15.88 -0.45 -5.90
CA PRO A 207 -16.86 -0.36 -4.81
C PRO A 207 -16.39 -1.05 -3.53
N THR A 208 -15.86 -2.26 -3.65
CA THR A 208 -15.34 -3.03 -2.50
C THR A 208 -14.18 -2.31 -1.82
N TYR A 209 -13.29 -1.70 -2.61
CA TYR A 209 -12.18 -0.89 -2.10
C TYR A 209 -12.68 0.32 -1.32
N TYR A 210 -13.66 1.05 -1.88
CA TYR A 210 -14.25 2.23 -1.25
C TYR A 210 -14.96 1.88 0.05
N PHE A 211 -15.80 0.84 0.06
CA PHE A 211 -16.49 0.38 1.27
C PHE A 211 -15.53 -0.15 2.35
N ARG A 212 -14.36 -0.62 1.98
CA ARG A 212 -13.33 -1.04 2.93
C ARG A 212 -12.54 0.15 3.50
N VAL A 213 -12.11 1.07 2.63
CA VAL A 213 -11.21 2.18 3.01
C VAL A 213 -11.97 3.31 3.70
N GLY A 214 -13.19 3.64 3.25
CA GLY A 214 -14.00 4.71 3.80
C GLY A 214 -14.28 4.56 5.30
N PRO A 215 -14.94 3.49 5.74
CA PRO A 215 -15.20 3.26 7.16
C PRO A 215 -13.93 3.15 8.00
N HIS A 216 -12.89 2.49 7.47
CA HIS A 216 -11.61 2.37 8.16
C HIS A 216 -10.95 3.75 8.39
N ALA A 217 -10.97 4.62 7.39
CA ALA A 217 -10.40 5.97 7.51
C ALA A 217 -11.18 6.80 8.55
N ILE A 218 -12.51 6.75 8.55
CA ILE A 218 -13.36 7.45 9.50
C ILE A 218 -13.07 6.97 10.94
N ILE A 219 -13.07 5.67 11.17
CA ILE A 219 -12.79 5.08 12.48
C ILE A 219 -11.39 5.45 12.96
N THR A 220 -10.39 5.39 12.08
CA THR A 220 -9.01 5.73 12.42
C THR A 220 -8.86 7.21 12.80
N LEU A 221 -9.50 8.11 12.05
CA LEU A 221 -9.48 9.54 12.35
C LEU A 221 -10.19 9.85 13.67
N MET A 222 -11.37 9.26 13.89
CA MET A 222 -12.11 9.43 15.16
C MET A 222 -11.31 8.90 16.34
N ALA A 223 -10.71 7.73 16.22
CA ALA A 223 -9.85 7.16 17.24
C ALA A 223 -8.64 8.04 17.52
N ALA A 224 -7.96 8.54 16.47
CA ALA A 224 -6.82 9.43 16.61
C ALA A 224 -7.18 10.75 17.28
N GLU A 225 -8.34 11.34 16.96
CA GLU A 225 -8.84 12.55 17.65
C GLU A 225 -9.14 12.28 19.11
N GLN A 226 -9.78 11.13 19.43
CA GLN A 226 -10.08 10.76 20.80
C GLN A 226 -8.79 10.52 21.61
N TYR A 227 -7.81 9.85 21.04
CA TYR A 227 -6.49 9.66 21.64
C TYR A 227 -5.76 10.99 21.88
N ARG A 228 -5.80 11.92 20.93
CA ARG A 228 -5.23 13.27 21.10
C ARG A 228 -5.89 14.03 22.25
N LYS A 229 -7.21 13.97 22.36
CA LYS A 229 -7.97 14.58 23.46
C LYS A 229 -7.58 13.96 24.80
N TRP A 230 -7.47 12.64 24.84
CA TRP A 230 -7.13 11.89 26.06
C TRP A 230 -5.67 12.16 26.52
N LEU A 231 -4.73 12.25 25.60
CA LEU A 231 -3.33 12.56 25.88
C LEU A 231 -3.06 14.06 26.10
N GLY A 232 -4.07 14.92 25.97
CA GLY A 232 -3.90 16.37 26.15
C GLY A 232 -3.04 17.04 25.07
N VAL A 233 -2.74 16.35 23.99
CA VAL A 233 -1.91 16.85 22.89
C VAL A 233 -2.80 17.67 21.95
N GLY A 234 -2.72 19.02 22.05
CA GLY A 234 -3.48 19.90 21.17
C GLY A 234 -4.26 21.01 21.88
N LYS A 235 -4.07 21.21 23.19
CA LYS A 235 -4.47 22.47 23.83
C LYS A 235 -3.31 23.48 23.68
N LYS A 236 -3.30 24.19 22.56
CA LYS A 236 -2.71 25.51 22.41
C LYS A 236 -3.71 26.38 21.70
#